data_9ce984dded2b91753a986a8eaa62f0c2
#
_entry.id   9ce984dded2b91753a986a8eaa62f0c2
#
_cell.length_a   1.000
_cell.length_b   1.000
_cell.length_c   1.000
_cell.angle_alpha   90.00
_cell.angle_beta   90.00
_cell.angle_gamma   90.00
#
_symmetry.space_group_name_H-M   'P 1'
#
loop_
_entity.id
_entity.type
_entity.pdbx_description
1 polymer ?
#
loop_
_entity_poly.entity_id
_entity_poly.type
_entity_poly.pdbx_seq_one_letter_code
_entity_poly.pdbx_strand_id
1 'polypeptide(L)'
;MKNQFLFLSFYLLTYVFAQNTSMPQSTISSGAVNAQSEQTTLVGTIGQVFTNKVISPNTILISGFWGSVAQITLSVDDVIPEEFSISNAYPNPFNPTVSIDFSIPEQTDVRIQVFDLLGRNVFTHQQDFNNPGKYRFQWNARANSGNNVASGIYIVTIQHQKNIYKQKITFLK
;
A
#
# COMPACT_ATOMS: atom_id res chain seq x y z
N MET A 1 25.02 70.88 -7.14
CA MET A 1 25.41 69.91 -6.16
C MET A 1 24.23 68.98 -5.69
N LYS A 2 23.20 68.76 -6.51
CA LYS A 2 22.02 67.95 -6.09
C LYS A 2 21.90 66.57 -6.79
N ASN A 3 22.76 66.27 -7.75
CA ASN A 3 22.62 65.03 -8.54
C ASN A 3 23.65 63.94 -8.25
N GLN A 4 24.60 64.14 -7.32
CA GLN A 4 25.56 63.08 -6.96
C GLN A 4 25.10 62.14 -5.84
N PHE A 5 24.13 62.54 -5.04
CA PHE A 5 23.62 61.71 -3.96
C PHE A 5 22.65 60.60 -4.42
N LEU A 6 22.03 60.76 -5.58
CA LEU A 6 21.07 59.77 -6.10
C LEU A 6 21.75 58.51 -6.67
N PHE A 7 22.98 58.64 -7.16
CA PHE A 7 23.72 57.50 -7.73
C PHE A 7 24.36 56.57 -6.67
N LEU A 8 24.68 57.14 -5.51
CA LEU A 8 25.27 56.32 -4.44
C LEU A 8 24.23 55.41 -3.75
N SER A 9 22.97 55.84 -3.70
CA SER A 9 21.86 55.05 -3.15
C SER A 9 21.49 53.83 -4.00
N PHE A 10 21.68 53.92 -5.31
CA PHE A 10 21.35 52.80 -6.22
C PHE A 10 22.40 51.70 -6.26
N TYR A 11 23.66 52.03 -5.94
CA TYR A 11 24.74 51.01 -5.87
C TYR A 11 24.72 50.15 -4.60
N LEU A 12 24.08 50.64 -3.52
CA LEU A 12 23.97 49.89 -2.29
C LEU A 12 22.85 48.84 -2.29
N LEU A 13 21.88 48.97 -3.25
CA LEU A 13 20.73 48.07 -3.32
C LEU A 13 20.97 46.80 -4.16
N THR A 14 22.07 46.76 -4.92
CA THR A 14 22.38 45.62 -5.81
C THR A 14 23.29 44.54 -5.16
N TYR A 15 23.74 44.77 -3.94
CA TYR A 15 24.67 43.83 -3.27
C TYR A 15 23.99 42.75 -2.38
N VAL A 16 22.65 42.71 -2.34
CA VAL A 16 21.94 41.83 -1.39
C VAL A 16 21.44 40.50 -2.01
N PHE A 17 21.57 40.29 -3.31
CA PHE A 17 21.00 39.11 -3.94
C PHE A 17 22.00 38.29 -4.77
N ALA A 18 23.05 37.77 -4.14
CA ALA A 18 23.80 36.63 -4.66
C ALA A 18 24.52 35.90 -3.57
N GLN A 19 23.81 35.25 -2.68
CA GLN A 19 24.37 34.15 -1.93
C GLN A 19 24.11 32.85 -2.73
N ASN A 20 25.01 32.58 -3.67
CA ASN A 20 25.16 31.26 -4.24
C ASN A 20 25.65 30.33 -3.13
N THR A 21 24.76 29.59 -2.53
CA THR A 21 25.13 28.47 -1.67
C THR A 21 25.62 27.33 -2.58
N SER A 22 26.89 27.33 -2.92
CA SER A 22 27.52 26.17 -3.53
C SER A 22 27.79 25.15 -2.44
N MET A 23 27.17 23.98 -2.52
CA MET A 23 27.59 22.85 -1.71
C MET A 23 28.90 22.29 -2.27
N PRO A 24 30.01 22.32 -1.51
CA PRO A 24 31.21 21.63 -1.94
C PRO A 24 30.92 20.14 -1.96
N GLN A 25 31.20 19.49 -3.11
CA GLN A 25 31.19 18.02 -3.19
C GLN A 25 32.24 17.48 -2.24
N SER A 26 31.83 16.93 -1.12
CA SER A 26 32.73 16.16 -0.26
C SER A 26 32.62 14.69 -0.61
N THR A 27 33.77 14.08 -0.90
CA THR A 27 33.90 12.63 -1.08
C THR A 27 33.64 11.95 0.24
N ILE A 28 32.65 11.06 0.28
CA ILE A 28 32.17 10.40 1.49
C ILE A 28 33.03 9.15 1.72
N SER A 29 33.91 9.17 2.70
CA SER A 29 34.50 7.97 3.28
C SER A 29 33.75 7.53 4.51
N SER A 30 33.74 6.23 4.83
CA SER A 30 33.05 5.68 5.99
C SER A 30 33.47 6.41 7.28
N GLY A 31 32.53 7.11 7.92
CA GLY A 31 32.80 7.93 9.10
C GLY A 31 31.60 8.79 9.51
N ALA A 32 31.74 9.54 10.59
CA ALA A 32 30.75 10.51 11.02
C ALA A 32 30.83 11.78 10.17
N VAL A 33 29.67 12.28 9.72
CA VAL A 33 29.56 13.56 9.01
C VAL A 33 28.88 14.56 9.91
N ASN A 34 29.50 15.73 10.05
CA ASN A 34 28.94 16.87 10.75
C ASN A 34 29.00 18.07 9.79
N ALA A 35 27.84 18.48 9.26
CA ALA A 35 27.76 19.64 8.39
C ALA A 35 26.86 20.68 9.05
N GLN A 36 27.33 21.91 9.16
CA GLN A 36 26.65 23.01 9.82
C GLN A 36 26.53 24.21 8.87
N SER A 37 25.35 24.74 8.74
CA SER A 37 25.01 26.01 8.09
C SER A 37 24.33 26.91 9.12
N GLU A 38 24.20 28.20 8.87
CA GLU A 38 23.64 29.18 9.82
C GLU A 38 22.23 28.81 10.33
N GLN A 39 21.50 27.97 9.61
CA GLN A 39 20.11 27.59 9.97
C GLN A 39 19.86 26.07 9.99
N THR A 40 20.87 25.25 9.72
CA THR A 40 20.69 23.81 9.64
C THR A 40 21.96 23.07 10.07
N THR A 41 21.81 22.11 10.98
CA THR A 41 22.86 21.21 11.40
C THR A 41 22.51 19.80 10.93
N LEU A 42 23.43 19.16 10.21
CA LEU A 42 23.31 17.78 9.74
C LEU A 42 24.35 16.93 10.45
N VAL A 43 23.89 15.98 11.26
CA VAL A 43 24.73 15.02 11.97
C VAL A 43 24.39 13.61 11.47
N GLY A 44 25.42 12.90 10.99
CA GLY A 44 25.18 11.55 10.47
C GLY A 44 26.40 10.66 10.54
N THR A 45 26.18 9.33 10.56
CA THR A 45 27.22 8.31 10.45
C THR A 45 27.04 7.56 9.12
N ILE A 46 28.11 7.41 8.36
CA ILE A 46 28.09 6.69 7.09
C ILE A 46 28.32 5.20 7.38
N GLY A 47 27.46 4.34 6.84
CA GLY A 47 27.53 2.89 7.04
C GLY A 47 26.45 2.32 7.94
N GLN A 48 25.59 3.16 8.54
CA GLN A 48 24.35 2.72 9.19
C GLN A 48 23.13 3.20 8.42
N VAL A 49 22.07 2.38 8.42
CA VAL A 49 20.80 2.71 7.81
C VAL A 49 20.17 3.86 8.60
N PHE A 50 20.24 5.08 8.06
CA PHE A 50 19.57 6.23 8.65
C PHE A 50 18.07 6.17 8.34
N THR A 51 17.26 6.19 9.39
CA THR A 51 15.79 6.25 9.29
C THR A 51 15.25 7.62 9.67
N ASN A 52 16.08 8.67 9.77
CA ASN A 52 15.61 9.97 10.21
C ASN A 52 15.20 10.86 9.03
N LYS A 53 13.96 11.31 9.10
CA LYS A 53 13.37 12.33 8.24
C LYS A 53 13.59 13.71 8.88
N VAL A 54 14.28 14.59 8.19
CA VAL A 54 14.42 15.99 8.61
C VAL A 54 13.42 16.82 7.81
N ILE A 55 12.55 17.54 8.51
CA ILE A 55 11.54 18.41 7.93
C ILE A 55 11.87 19.85 8.32
N SER A 56 12.05 20.71 7.34
CA SER A 56 12.12 22.16 7.46
C SER A 56 10.98 22.79 6.65
N PRO A 57 10.54 24.03 6.92
CA PRO A 57 9.40 24.64 6.22
C PRO A 57 9.47 24.59 4.69
N ASN A 58 10.67 24.54 4.09
CA ASN A 58 10.87 24.54 2.65
C ASN A 58 11.71 23.37 2.14
N THR A 59 12.09 22.40 2.99
CA THR A 59 12.97 21.30 2.55
C THR A 59 12.67 20.05 3.34
N ILE A 60 12.45 18.95 2.63
CA ILE A 60 12.38 17.60 3.20
C ILE A 60 13.62 16.86 2.74
N LEU A 61 14.45 16.44 3.68
CA LEU A 61 15.63 15.61 3.41
C LEU A 61 15.34 14.19 3.89
N ILE A 62 15.34 13.25 2.96
CA ILE A 62 15.21 11.82 3.26
C ILE A 62 16.55 11.18 2.93
N SER A 63 17.21 10.63 3.92
CA SER A 63 18.53 10.00 3.76
C SER A 63 18.41 8.49 3.71
N GLY A 64 19.10 7.89 2.72
CA GLY A 64 19.30 6.45 2.58
C GLY A 64 18.31 5.76 1.65
N PHE A 65 18.70 4.57 1.18
CA PHE A 65 17.90 3.71 0.29
C PHE A 65 16.47 3.44 0.84
N TRP A 66 16.34 3.23 2.13
CA TRP A 66 15.06 2.94 2.76
C TRP A 66 14.12 4.15 2.86
N GLY A 67 14.62 5.38 2.80
CA GLY A 67 13.78 6.58 2.79
C GLY A 67 12.95 6.71 1.53
N SER A 68 13.52 6.42 0.38
CA SER A 68 12.80 6.40 -0.91
C SER A 68 11.87 5.18 -1.03
N VAL A 69 12.28 4.04 -0.49
CA VAL A 69 11.45 2.83 -0.47
C VAL A 69 10.26 3.00 0.48
N ALA A 70 10.44 3.63 1.64
CA ALA A 70 9.36 3.90 2.56
C ALA A 70 8.30 4.85 1.98
N GLN A 71 8.67 5.81 1.15
CA GLN A 71 7.69 6.63 0.43
C GLN A 71 6.89 5.85 -0.61
N ILE A 72 7.53 4.88 -1.27
CA ILE A 72 6.86 4.03 -2.26
C ILE A 72 5.93 3.01 -1.58
N THR A 73 6.31 2.51 -0.39
CA THR A 73 5.53 1.48 0.32
C THR A 73 4.43 2.07 1.22
N LEU A 74 4.55 3.34 1.64
CA LEU A 74 3.52 4.00 2.46
C LEU A 74 2.42 4.66 1.62
N SER A 75 2.53 4.69 0.32
CA SER A 75 1.44 5.01 -0.59
C SER A 75 0.81 3.74 -1.21
N VAL A 76 0.73 2.65 -0.45
CA VAL A 76 -0.42 1.77 -0.58
C VAL A 76 -1.56 2.56 0.06
N ASP A 77 -2.13 3.49 -0.69
CA ASP A 77 -3.51 3.83 -0.54
C ASP A 77 -4.23 2.48 -0.64
N ASP A 78 -4.76 1.99 0.45
CA ASP A 78 -5.83 1.02 0.40
C ASP A 78 -6.95 1.73 -0.35
N VAL A 79 -6.90 1.62 -1.68
CA VAL A 79 -7.92 2.18 -2.55
C VAL A 79 -9.19 1.50 -2.09
N ILE A 80 -10.02 2.28 -1.38
CA ILE A 80 -11.34 1.81 -0.94
C ILE A 80 -12.05 1.39 -2.22
N PRO A 81 -12.47 0.12 -2.33
CA PRO A 81 -13.16 -0.34 -3.52
C PRO A 81 -14.42 0.50 -3.75
N GLU A 82 -14.64 0.95 -4.98
CA GLU A 82 -15.85 1.70 -5.35
C GLU A 82 -17.06 0.79 -5.59
N GLU A 83 -16.80 -0.49 -5.92
CA GLU A 83 -17.84 -1.47 -6.20
C GLU A 83 -17.48 -2.86 -5.65
N PHE A 84 -18.51 -3.68 -5.44
CA PHE A 84 -18.33 -5.08 -5.08
C PHE A 84 -17.82 -5.86 -6.28
N SER A 85 -16.66 -6.50 -6.15
CA SER A 85 -16.05 -7.30 -7.19
C SER A 85 -15.52 -8.62 -6.64
N ILE A 86 -15.42 -9.64 -7.50
CA ILE A 86 -14.98 -10.98 -7.14
C ILE A 86 -13.95 -11.45 -8.15
N SER A 87 -12.83 -11.98 -7.66
CA SER A 87 -11.84 -12.67 -8.50
C SER A 87 -12.30 -14.07 -8.90
N ASN A 88 -11.67 -14.63 -9.91
CA ASN A 88 -11.81 -16.07 -10.18
C ASN A 88 -11.21 -16.86 -9.00
N ALA A 89 -11.83 -18.02 -8.72
CA ALA A 89 -11.31 -18.95 -7.72
C ALA A 89 -9.96 -19.52 -8.14
N TYR A 90 -8.99 -19.52 -7.25
CA TYR A 90 -7.65 -20.02 -7.53
C TYR A 90 -7.00 -20.73 -6.33
N PRO A 91 -6.14 -21.71 -6.59
CA PRO A 91 -5.97 -22.41 -7.86
C PRO A 91 -7.25 -23.14 -8.28
N ASN A 92 -7.45 -23.37 -9.56
CA ASN A 92 -8.55 -24.18 -10.06
C ASN A 92 -8.09 -24.97 -11.28
N PRO A 93 -7.87 -26.30 -11.22
CA PRO A 93 -8.18 -27.21 -10.10
C PRO A 93 -7.39 -26.95 -8.82
N PHE A 94 -7.94 -27.33 -7.66
CA PHE A 94 -7.32 -27.09 -6.36
C PHE A 94 -7.10 -28.38 -5.53
N ASN A 95 -6.14 -28.34 -4.59
CA ASN A 95 -5.85 -29.40 -3.63
C ASN A 95 -5.11 -28.84 -2.40
N PRO A 96 -5.61 -28.91 -1.19
CA PRO A 96 -7.02 -29.06 -0.84
C PRO A 96 -7.73 -27.72 -0.75
N THR A 97 -7.04 -26.58 -0.92
CA THR A 97 -7.54 -25.23 -0.63
C THR A 97 -7.73 -24.42 -1.91
N VAL A 98 -8.86 -23.76 -2.01
CA VAL A 98 -9.16 -22.76 -3.03
C VAL A 98 -9.40 -21.42 -2.39
N SER A 99 -8.95 -20.35 -3.02
CA SER A 99 -9.14 -18.96 -2.58
C SER A 99 -10.00 -18.19 -3.57
N ILE A 100 -10.81 -17.28 -3.04
CA ILE A 100 -11.57 -16.29 -3.82
C ILE A 100 -11.36 -14.95 -3.15
N ASP A 101 -10.81 -13.99 -3.88
CA ASP A 101 -10.67 -12.62 -3.41
C ASP A 101 -11.91 -11.81 -3.83
N PHE A 102 -12.37 -10.94 -2.96
CA PHE A 102 -13.49 -10.05 -3.24
C PHE A 102 -13.27 -8.68 -2.58
N SER A 103 -13.85 -7.67 -3.20
CA SER A 103 -13.77 -6.29 -2.75
C SER A 103 -15.13 -5.82 -2.25
N ILE A 104 -15.15 -5.13 -1.12
CA ILE A 104 -16.36 -4.62 -0.47
C ILE A 104 -16.28 -3.09 -0.41
N PRO A 105 -17.21 -2.34 -1.03
CA PRO A 105 -17.20 -0.87 -1.03
C PRO A 105 -17.75 -0.23 0.25
N GLU A 106 -18.64 -0.93 0.95
CA GLU A 106 -19.35 -0.43 2.14
C GLU A 106 -19.64 -1.56 3.12
N GLN A 107 -20.04 -1.23 4.34
CA GLN A 107 -20.45 -2.23 5.33
C GLN A 107 -21.57 -3.12 4.79
N THR A 108 -21.37 -4.44 4.82
CA THR A 108 -22.31 -5.41 4.27
C THR A 108 -22.10 -6.80 4.84
N ASP A 109 -23.09 -7.67 4.67
CA ASP A 109 -22.95 -9.10 4.87
C ASP A 109 -22.70 -9.82 3.53
N VAL A 110 -21.88 -10.87 3.61
CA VAL A 110 -21.59 -11.74 2.47
C VAL A 110 -21.87 -13.18 2.89
N ARG A 111 -22.64 -13.87 2.06
CA ARG A 111 -22.90 -15.31 2.23
C ARG A 111 -22.26 -16.10 1.12
N ILE A 112 -21.43 -17.06 1.50
CA ILE A 112 -20.72 -17.96 0.59
C ILE A 112 -21.24 -19.36 0.80
N GLN A 113 -21.65 -20.03 -0.27
CA GLN A 113 -22.15 -21.37 -0.22
C GLN A 113 -21.48 -22.24 -1.30
N VAL A 114 -21.21 -23.48 -0.98
CA VAL A 114 -20.64 -24.46 -1.91
C VAL A 114 -21.65 -25.57 -2.10
N PHE A 115 -21.92 -25.90 -3.34
CA PHE A 115 -22.85 -26.95 -3.75
C PHE A 115 -22.12 -28.02 -4.56
N ASP A 116 -22.57 -29.26 -4.42
CA ASP A 116 -22.18 -30.34 -5.32
C ASP A 116 -22.99 -30.30 -6.63
N LEU A 117 -22.69 -31.18 -7.58
CA LEU A 117 -23.38 -31.24 -8.87
C LEU A 117 -24.86 -31.65 -8.75
N LEU A 118 -25.27 -32.24 -7.62
CA LEU A 118 -26.66 -32.57 -7.35
C LEU A 118 -27.45 -31.43 -6.72
N GLY A 119 -26.78 -30.26 -6.53
CA GLY A 119 -27.38 -29.08 -5.91
C GLY A 119 -27.46 -29.16 -4.40
N ARG A 120 -26.84 -30.13 -3.76
CA ARG A 120 -26.82 -30.24 -2.29
C ARG A 120 -25.81 -29.23 -1.75
N ASN A 121 -26.21 -28.46 -0.76
CA ASN A 121 -25.32 -27.55 -0.04
C ASN A 121 -24.34 -28.37 0.80
N VAL A 122 -23.05 -28.23 0.58
CA VAL A 122 -21.98 -28.91 1.33
C VAL A 122 -21.28 -28.00 2.31
N PHE A 123 -21.28 -26.69 2.04
CA PHE A 123 -20.64 -25.71 2.91
C PHE A 123 -21.36 -24.37 2.84
N THR A 124 -21.49 -23.70 3.98
CA THR A 124 -22.04 -22.35 4.10
C THR A 124 -21.18 -21.55 5.07
N HIS A 125 -20.80 -20.35 4.64
CA HIS A 125 -20.13 -19.34 5.45
C HIS A 125 -20.85 -18.03 5.28
N GLN A 126 -21.16 -17.34 6.37
CA GLN A 126 -21.75 -15.99 6.37
C GLN A 126 -20.93 -15.13 7.31
N GLN A 127 -20.59 -13.95 6.85
CA GLN A 127 -19.77 -13.00 7.61
C GLN A 127 -20.22 -11.58 7.33
N ASP A 128 -20.27 -10.79 8.40
CA ASP A 128 -20.51 -9.35 8.34
C ASP A 128 -19.16 -8.63 8.24
N PHE A 129 -19.08 -7.71 7.30
CA PHE A 129 -17.91 -6.88 7.07
C PHE A 129 -18.23 -5.43 7.43
N ASN A 130 -17.60 -4.92 8.46
CA ASN A 130 -17.85 -3.58 8.99
C ASN A 130 -17.09 -2.48 8.23
N ASN A 131 -16.04 -2.83 7.52
CA ASN A 131 -15.19 -1.88 6.81
C ASN A 131 -15.12 -2.21 5.32
N PRO A 132 -15.06 -1.17 4.45
CA PRO A 132 -14.67 -1.36 3.06
C PRO A 132 -13.26 -1.96 2.96
N GLY A 133 -13.01 -2.72 1.91
CA GLY A 133 -11.68 -3.30 1.71
C GLY A 133 -11.66 -4.51 0.78
N LYS A 134 -10.47 -5.12 0.69
CA LYS A 134 -10.24 -6.36 -0.05
C LYS A 134 -10.14 -7.51 0.92
N TYR A 135 -10.88 -8.56 0.66
CA TYR A 135 -11.00 -9.73 1.53
C TYR A 135 -10.72 -11.01 0.76
N ARG A 136 -10.32 -12.04 1.49
CA ARG A 136 -10.06 -13.37 0.95
C ARG A 136 -10.86 -14.42 1.69
N PHE A 137 -11.66 -15.18 0.94
CA PHE A 137 -12.28 -16.40 1.41
C PHE A 137 -11.42 -17.60 1.00
N GLN A 138 -11.26 -18.56 1.89
CA GLN A 138 -10.57 -19.81 1.62
C GLN A 138 -11.43 -20.99 2.02
N TRP A 139 -11.54 -21.97 1.12
CA TRP A 139 -12.21 -23.22 1.40
C TRP A 139 -11.26 -24.41 1.23
N ASN A 140 -11.19 -25.28 2.23
CA ASN A 140 -10.26 -26.40 2.31
C ASN A 140 -10.91 -27.75 2.01
N ALA A 141 -11.89 -27.79 1.11
CA ALA A 141 -12.61 -29.00 0.70
C ALA A 141 -13.25 -29.79 1.88
N ARG A 142 -13.80 -29.05 2.86
CA ARG A 142 -14.54 -29.65 4.00
C ARG A 142 -15.98 -29.17 4.00
N ALA A 143 -16.88 -30.10 4.31
CA ALA A 143 -18.27 -29.78 4.55
C ALA A 143 -18.45 -29.11 5.92
N ASN A 144 -19.62 -28.49 6.17
CA ASN A 144 -19.94 -27.92 7.47
C ASN A 144 -19.92 -28.96 8.61
N SER A 145 -20.11 -30.24 8.30
CA SER A 145 -19.95 -31.35 9.24
C SER A 145 -18.49 -31.63 9.67
N GLY A 146 -17.50 -30.91 9.06
CA GLY A 146 -16.08 -31.13 9.25
C GLY A 146 -15.47 -32.25 8.40
N ASN A 147 -16.29 -33.06 7.72
CA ASN A 147 -15.84 -34.15 6.87
C ASN A 147 -15.24 -33.63 5.56
N ASN A 148 -14.20 -34.30 5.06
CA ASN A 148 -13.67 -34.02 3.73
C ASN A 148 -14.72 -34.37 2.65
N VAL A 149 -14.81 -33.49 1.65
CA VAL A 149 -15.66 -33.79 0.49
C VAL A 149 -14.90 -34.65 -0.52
N ALA A 150 -15.62 -35.29 -1.45
CA ALA A 150 -15.03 -36.09 -2.52
C ALA A 150 -14.39 -35.23 -3.58
N SER A 151 -13.40 -35.76 -4.31
CA SER A 151 -12.91 -35.11 -5.54
C SER A 151 -14.04 -34.94 -6.55
N GLY A 152 -14.10 -33.80 -7.20
CA GLY A 152 -15.17 -33.52 -8.14
C GLY A 152 -15.36 -32.03 -8.42
N ILE A 153 -16.44 -31.73 -9.11
CA ILE A 153 -16.84 -30.36 -9.47
C ILE A 153 -17.81 -29.84 -8.42
N TYR A 154 -17.59 -28.59 -8.01
CA TYR A 154 -18.44 -27.86 -7.08
C TYR A 154 -18.81 -26.50 -7.65
N ILE A 155 -19.93 -25.97 -7.24
CA ILE A 155 -20.39 -24.62 -7.55
C ILE A 155 -20.31 -23.78 -6.28
N VAL A 156 -19.47 -22.76 -6.29
CA VAL A 156 -19.44 -21.74 -5.25
C VAL A 156 -20.39 -20.62 -5.63
N THR A 157 -21.26 -20.25 -4.71
CA THR A 157 -22.10 -19.05 -4.84
C THR A 157 -21.69 -18.03 -3.78
N ILE A 158 -21.54 -16.78 -4.18
CA ILE A 158 -21.28 -15.66 -3.31
C ILE A 158 -22.44 -14.70 -3.44
N GLN A 159 -23.17 -14.50 -2.38
CA GLN A 159 -24.30 -13.58 -2.31
C GLN A 159 -23.87 -12.32 -1.57
N HIS A 160 -24.04 -11.19 -2.24
CA HIS A 160 -23.87 -9.86 -1.70
C HIS A 160 -25.14 -9.06 -2.02
N GLN A 161 -25.85 -8.61 -0.98
CA GLN A 161 -27.15 -7.95 -1.12
C GLN A 161 -28.11 -8.80 -1.98
N LYS A 162 -28.59 -8.27 -3.12
CA LYS A 162 -29.52 -8.94 -4.04
C LYS A 162 -28.79 -9.73 -5.15
N ASN A 163 -27.47 -9.60 -5.25
CA ASN A 163 -26.70 -10.20 -6.33
C ASN A 163 -26.12 -11.54 -5.89
N ILE A 164 -26.12 -12.51 -6.81
CA ILE A 164 -25.54 -13.84 -6.62
C ILE A 164 -24.52 -14.10 -7.73
N TYR A 165 -23.28 -14.28 -7.33
CA TYR A 165 -22.17 -14.63 -8.22
C TYR A 165 -21.92 -16.13 -8.11
N LYS A 166 -21.64 -16.79 -9.25
CA LYS A 166 -21.45 -18.24 -9.30
C LYS A 166 -20.14 -18.58 -10.00
N GLN A 167 -19.37 -19.49 -9.42
CA GLN A 167 -18.14 -19.99 -10.01
C GLN A 167 -18.06 -21.50 -9.90
N LYS A 168 -17.55 -22.13 -10.96
CA LYS A 168 -17.24 -23.57 -11.00
C LYS A 168 -15.82 -23.77 -10.50
N ILE A 169 -15.64 -24.68 -9.54
CA ILE A 169 -14.35 -25.11 -9.03
C ILE A 169 -14.20 -26.61 -9.13
N THR A 170 -12.97 -27.09 -9.28
CA THR A 170 -12.65 -28.51 -9.42
C THR A 170 -11.69 -28.92 -8.32
N PHE A 171 -12.13 -29.81 -7.45
CA PHE A 171 -11.32 -30.40 -6.40
C PHE A 171 -10.66 -31.67 -6.88
N LEU A 172 -9.34 -31.76 -6.79
CA LEU A 172 -8.53 -32.95 -7.07
C LEU A 172 -7.79 -33.36 -5.81
N LYS A 173 -7.89 -34.62 -5.46
CA LYS A 173 -7.22 -35.20 -4.29
C LYS A 173 -5.90 -35.83 -4.71
#